data_3f283f4eded2bbe64df558583f5c5577
#
_entry.id   3f283f4eded2bbe64df558583f5c5577
#
_cell.length_a   1.000
_cell.length_b   1.000
_cell.length_c   1.000
_cell.angle_alpha   90.00
_cell.angle_beta   90.00
_cell.angle_gamma   90.00
#
_symmetry.space_group_name_H-M   'P 1'
#
loop_
_entity.id
_entity.type
_entity.pdbx_description
1 polymer ?
#
loop_
_entity_poly.entity_id
_entity_poly.type
_entity_poly.pdbx_seq_one_letter_code
_entity_poly.pdbx_strand_id
1 'polypeptide(L)'
;KHEQMEDELADVFAYALLLADRIGASPDQMLLKKLEKLEKKYPAEVCRRDPLLETYETLKTAERTRREMLEDPQLQRVLGFLRFLAEHSVGAWTSASDGRVFFVAYDRAAVNFWQAVEDWTSHFPAKMLENALPENFAARPSAEDIAELSFAGAAALLKKIVREERIHDGSFLSAAESGVLKCVLERLQSLAEP
;
A
#
# COMPACT_ATOMS: atom_id res chain seq x y z
N LYS A 1 -1.60 28.67 -13.82
CA LYS A 1 -1.61 27.34 -13.15
C LYS A 1 -3.02 26.98 -12.65
N HIS A 2 -3.77 27.95 -12.07
CA HIS A 2 -5.17 27.77 -11.62
C HIS A 2 -6.11 27.61 -12.80
N GLU A 3 -6.03 28.51 -13.78
CA GLU A 3 -6.80 28.52 -15.01
C GLU A 3 -6.65 27.23 -15.83
N GLN A 4 -5.44 26.72 -15.92
CA GLN A 4 -5.14 25.45 -16.59
C GLN A 4 -5.75 24.24 -15.86
N MET A 5 -5.84 24.28 -14.51
CA MET A 5 -6.55 23.25 -13.74
C MET A 5 -8.06 23.32 -13.90
N GLU A 6 -8.61 24.53 -14.07
CA GLU A 6 -10.04 24.74 -14.33
C GLU A 6 -10.44 24.20 -15.69
N ASP A 7 -9.61 24.42 -16.72
CA ASP A 7 -9.83 23.88 -18.06
C ASP A 7 -9.82 22.34 -18.08
N GLU A 8 -8.80 21.71 -17.44
CA GLU A 8 -8.74 20.25 -17.33
C GLU A 8 -9.92 19.66 -16.55
N LEU A 9 -10.38 20.37 -15.51
CA LEU A 9 -11.56 19.95 -14.76
C LEU A 9 -12.84 20.07 -15.60
N ALA A 10 -12.96 21.12 -16.40
CA ALA A 10 -14.08 21.32 -17.32
C ALA A 10 -14.15 20.20 -18.36
N ASP A 11 -13.01 19.76 -18.90
CA ASP A 11 -12.93 18.64 -19.83
C ASP A 11 -13.41 17.33 -19.20
N VAL A 12 -13.01 17.05 -17.94
CA VAL A 12 -13.48 15.86 -17.19
C VAL A 12 -15.00 15.89 -17.04
N PHE A 13 -15.59 17.04 -16.70
CA PHE A 13 -17.04 17.20 -16.62
C PHE A 13 -17.74 17.01 -17.96
N ALA A 14 -17.19 17.55 -19.03
CA ALA A 14 -17.73 17.42 -20.39
C ALA A 14 -17.75 15.94 -20.81
N TYR A 15 -16.66 15.21 -20.60
CA TYR A 15 -16.62 13.77 -20.90
C TYR A 15 -17.57 12.96 -20.03
N ALA A 16 -17.70 13.29 -18.75
CA ALA A 16 -18.64 12.61 -17.85
C ALA A 16 -20.11 12.81 -18.29
N LEU A 17 -20.48 14.01 -18.72
CA LEU A 17 -21.81 14.32 -19.24
C LEU A 17 -22.09 13.60 -20.57
N LEU A 18 -21.14 13.61 -21.50
CA LEU A 18 -21.24 12.86 -22.75
C LEU A 18 -21.40 11.36 -22.54
N LEU A 19 -20.69 10.81 -21.57
CA LEU A 19 -20.80 9.40 -21.21
C LEU A 19 -22.18 9.09 -20.60
N ALA A 20 -22.67 9.95 -19.72
CA ALA A 20 -24.00 9.81 -19.12
C ALA A 20 -25.10 9.81 -20.20
N ASP A 21 -25.02 10.73 -21.15
CA ASP A 21 -25.93 10.80 -22.30
C ASP A 21 -25.87 9.51 -23.14
N ARG A 22 -24.67 9.02 -23.44
CA ARG A 22 -24.46 7.81 -24.23
C ARG A 22 -25.04 6.54 -23.61
N ILE A 23 -25.06 6.46 -22.28
CA ILE A 23 -25.66 5.33 -21.55
C ILE A 23 -27.13 5.56 -21.17
N GLY A 24 -27.71 6.69 -21.57
CA GLY A 24 -29.08 7.08 -21.26
C GLY A 24 -29.32 7.35 -19.78
N ALA A 25 -28.30 7.77 -19.05
CA ALA A 25 -28.37 8.03 -17.61
C ALA A 25 -28.51 9.54 -17.34
N SER A 26 -29.41 9.91 -16.44
CA SER A 26 -29.57 11.29 -15.99
C SER A 26 -28.46 11.61 -14.95
N PRO A 27 -27.59 12.62 -15.18
CA PRO A 27 -26.48 12.96 -14.31
C PRO A 27 -26.90 13.33 -12.88
N ASP A 28 -28.01 14.03 -12.72
CA ASP A 28 -28.60 14.39 -11.44
C ASP A 28 -29.04 13.16 -10.64
N GLN A 29 -29.73 12.21 -11.29
CA GLN A 29 -30.12 10.95 -10.64
C GLN A 29 -28.91 10.08 -10.28
N MET A 30 -27.87 10.06 -11.10
CA MET A 30 -26.63 9.37 -10.79
C MET A 30 -25.96 9.97 -9.54
N LEU A 31 -25.89 11.31 -9.46
CA LEU A 31 -25.33 12.02 -8.31
C LEU A 31 -26.15 11.78 -7.04
N LEU A 32 -27.48 11.88 -7.12
CA LEU A 32 -28.35 11.61 -5.97
C LEU A 32 -28.17 10.17 -5.44
N LYS A 33 -28.20 9.17 -6.31
CA LYS A 33 -27.93 7.78 -5.92
C LYS A 33 -26.55 7.59 -5.31
N LYS A 34 -25.54 8.32 -5.79
CA LYS A 34 -24.19 8.28 -5.24
C LYS A 34 -24.14 8.93 -3.86
N LEU A 35 -24.80 10.08 -3.68
CA LEU A 35 -24.91 10.76 -2.38
C LEU A 35 -25.61 9.88 -1.34
N GLU A 36 -26.73 9.25 -1.68
CA GLU A 36 -27.40 8.30 -0.77
C GLU A 36 -26.49 7.14 -0.35
N LYS A 37 -25.66 6.63 -1.26
CA LYS A 37 -24.67 5.60 -0.94
C LYS A 37 -23.57 6.12 -0.02
N LEU A 38 -23.12 7.36 -0.26
CA LEU A 38 -22.11 8.01 0.57
C LEU A 38 -22.65 8.31 1.98
N GLU A 39 -23.89 8.77 2.08
CA GLU A 39 -24.55 9.06 3.34
C GLU A 39 -24.72 7.80 4.21
N LYS A 40 -25.05 6.67 3.57
CA LYS A 40 -25.09 5.35 4.25
C LYS A 40 -23.69 4.88 4.68
N LYS A 41 -22.67 5.17 3.88
CA LYS A 41 -21.29 4.77 4.15
C LYS A 41 -20.59 5.68 5.16
N TYR A 42 -20.95 6.97 5.16
CA TYR A 42 -20.37 8.02 6.00
C TYR A 42 -21.49 8.84 6.65
N PRO A 43 -22.21 8.29 7.65
CA PRO A 43 -23.27 9.01 8.35
C PRO A 43 -22.74 10.32 8.94
N ALA A 44 -23.51 11.40 8.81
CA ALA A 44 -23.12 12.73 9.29
C ALA A 44 -22.77 12.75 10.80
N GLU A 45 -23.41 11.89 11.59
CA GLU A 45 -23.15 11.71 13.00
C GLU A 45 -21.75 11.15 13.29
N VAL A 46 -21.23 10.29 12.38
CA VAL A 46 -19.87 9.75 12.47
C VAL A 46 -18.83 10.82 12.10
N CYS A 47 -19.19 11.73 11.19
CA CYS A 47 -18.28 12.81 10.72
C CYS A 47 -18.24 14.03 11.67
N ARG A 48 -19.18 14.13 12.64
CA ARG A 48 -19.25 15.24 13.61
C ARG A 48 -18.77 14.88 15.02
N ARG A 49 -18.02 13.78 15.18
CA ARG A 49 -17.62 13.28 16.49
C ARG A 49 -16.61 14.17 17.21
N ASP A 50 -16.76 14.18 18.56
CA ASP A 50 -15.86 14.81 19.52
C ASP A 50 -14.41 14.25 19.36
N PRO A 51 -13.38 15.10 19.25
CA PRO A 51 -11.99 14.67 19.10
C PRO A 51 -11.49 13.69 20.18
N LEU A 52 -12.01 13.75 21.40
CA LEU A 52 -11.64 12.84 22.50
C LEU A 52 -12.26 11.44 22.34
N LEU A 53 -13.49 11.35 21.85
CA LEU A 53 -14.16 10.10 21.49
C LEU A 53 -13.52 9.48 20.24
N GLU A 54 -13.14 10.32 19.28
CA GLU A 54 -12.43 9.90 18.07
C GLU A 54 -11.11 9.21 18.41
N THR A 55 -10.34 9.72 19.39
CA THR A 55 -9.07 9.13 19.82
C THR A 55 -9.27 7.73 20.42
N TYR A 56 -10.31 7.54 21.26
CA TYR A 56 -10.59 6.24 21.89
C TYR A 56 -11.10 5.20 20.88
N GLU A 57 -12.02 5.59 20.00
CA GLU A 57 -12.54 4.73 18.93
C GLU A 57 -11.45 4.42 17.89
N THR A 58 -10.56 5.38 17.62
CA THR A 58 -9.40 5.19 16.74
C THR A 58 -8.42 4.17 17.33
N LEU A 59 -8.13 4.24 18.63
CA LEU A 59 -7.27 3.28 19.33
C LEU A 59 -7.90 1.88 19.34
N LYS A 60 -9.20 1.75 19.66
CA LYS A 60 -9.91 0.47 19.59
C LYS A 60 -9.95 -0.12 18.18
N THR A 61 -10.16 0.73 17.19
CA THR A 61 -10.18 0.31 15.78
C THR A 61 -8.79 -0.12 15.36
N ALA A 62 -7.75 0.59 15.77
CA ALA A 62 -6.36 0.24 15.48
C ALA A 62 -5.97 -1.10 16.12
N GLU A 63 -6.38 -1.36 17.37
CA GLU A 63 -6.11 -2.63 18.06
C GLU A 63 -6.86 -3.80 17.43
N ARG A 64 -8.13 -3.62 17.08
CA ARG A 64 -8.92 -4.61 16.34
C ARG A 64 -8.31 -4.88 14.97
N THR A 65 -7.96 -3.83 14.23
CA THR A 65 -7.33 -3.95 12.91
C THR A 65 -5.98 -4.68 13.03
N ARG A 66 -5.15 -4.34 14.02
CA ARG A 66 -3.89 -5.05 14.28
C ARG A 66 -4.12 -6.54 14.49
N ARG A 67 -5.11 -6.93 15.28
CA ARG A 67 -5.43 -8.34 15.53
C ARG A 67 -5.90 -9.05 14.24
N GLU A 68 -6.81 -8.43 13.49
CA GLU A 68 -7.27 -8.94 12.20
C GLU A 68 -6.10 -9.11 11.20
N MET A 69 -5.11 -8.19 11.25
CA MET A 69 -3.90 -8.25 10.43
C MET A 69 -2.98 -9.43 10.80
N LEU A 70 -2.83 -9.69 12.09
CA LEU A 70 -2.00 -10.80 12.60
C LEU A 70 -2.62 -12.17 12.31
N GLU A 71 -3.94 -12.25 12.31
CA GLU A 71 -4.72 -13.45 12.01
C GLU A 71 -4.93 -13.67 10.49
N ASP A 72 -4.53 -12.70 9.63
CA ASP A 72 -4.73 -12.78 8.18
C ASP A 72 -3.85 -13.88 7.55
N PRO A 73 -4.44 -14.85 6.85
CA PRO A 73 -3.68 -15.89 6.15
C PRO A 73 -2.69 -15.34 5.11
N GLN A 74 -2.90 -14.13 4.59
CA GLN A 74 -1.97 -13.49 3.66
C GLN A 74 -0.65 -13.11 4.35
N LEU A 75 -0.67 -12.74 5.63
CA LEU A 75 0.56 -12.49 6.38
C LEU A 75 1.48 -13.73 6.37
N GLN A 76 0.92 -14.92 6.51
CA GLN A 76 1.71 -16.15 6.48
C GLN A 76 2.35 -16.39 5.10
N ARG A 77 1.69 -16.00 4.02
CA ARG A 77 2.27 -16.03 2.67
C ARG A 77 3.41 -15.03 2.53
N VAL A 78 3.25 -13.83 3.08
CA VAL A 78 4.29 -12.79 3.10
C VAL A 78 5.49 -13.27 3.90
N LEU A 79 5.30 -13.79 5.11
CA LEU A 79 6.37 -14.30 5.97
C LEU A 79 7.05 -15.54 5.37
N GLY A 80 6.33 -16.39 4.65
CA GLY A 80 6.88 -17.55 3.96
C GLY A 80 7.99 -17.22 2.95
N PHE A 81 8.04 -15.96 2.49
CA PHE A 81 9.09 -15.50 1.58
C PHE A 81 10.49 -15.41 2.23
N LEU A 82 10.58 -15.34 3.58
CA LEU A 82 11.85 -15.40 4.30
C LEU A 82 12.66 -16.64 3.94
N ARG A 83 11.99 -17.78 3.81
CA ARG A 83 12.65 -19.04 3.43
C ARG A 83 13.22 -18.96 2.00
N PHE A 84 12.48 -18.36 1.09
CA PHE A 84 12.95 -18.13 -0.28
C PHE A 84 14.20 -17.23 -0.31
N LEU A 85 14.19 -16.12 0.44
CA LEU A 85 15.33 -15.19 0.54
C LEU A 85 16.60 -15.84 1.11
N ALA A 86 16.45 -16.87 1.95
CA ALA A 86 17.61 -17.57 2.53
C ALA A 86 18.35 -18.45 1.51
N GLU A 87 17.65 -18.94 0.49
CA GLU A 87 18.14 -19.96 -0.41
C GLU A 87 18.32 -19.47 -1.86
N HIS A 88 17.67 -18.35 -2.23
CA HIS A 88 17.55 -17.92 -3.63
C HIS A 88 17.72 -16.41 -3.78
N SER A 89 18.20 -15.99 -4.96
CA SER A 89 18.13 -14.59 -5.39
C SER A 89 16.71 -14.26 -5.89
N VAL A 90 16.25 -13.06 -5.62
CA VAL A 90 14.92 -12.57 -6.06
C VAL A 90 14.87 -12.25 -7.55
N GLY A 91 16.03 -12.06 -8.19
CA GLY A 91 16.15 -11.71 -9.60
C GLY A 91 17.58 -11.35 -9.97
N ALA A 92 17.78 -10.94 -11.21
CA ALA A 92 19.08 -10.49 -11.71
C ALA A 92 18.91 -9.44 -12.80
N TRP A 93 19.87 -8.52 -12.87
CA TRP A 93 19.97 -7.60 -13.99
C TRP A 93 20.23 -8.34 -15.30
N THR A 94 19.45 -8.02 -16.31
CA THR A 94 19.61 -8.58 -17.65
C THR A 94 19.50 -7.48 -18.70
N SER A 95 19.95 -7.77 -19.93
CA SER A 95 19.82 -6.84 -21.05
C SER A 95 18.88 -7.40 -22.11
N ALA A 96 18.16 -6.53 -22.77
CA ALA A 96 17.45 -6.90 -23.99
C ALA A 96 18.43 -7.41 -25.06
N SER A 97 17.92 -8.16 -26.04
CA SER A 97 18.72 -8.77 -27.10
C SER A 97 19.55 -7.77 -27.94
N ASP A 98 19.20 -6.49 -27.92
CA ASP A 98 19.93 -5.40 -28.56
C ASP A 98 21.00 -4.74 -27.67
N GLY A 99 21.10 -5.16 -26.38
CA GLY A 99 22.06 -4.65 -25.41
C GLY A 99 21.83 -3.21 -24.96
N ARG A 100 20.72 -2.56 -25.34
CA ARG A 100 20.45 -1.14 -25.07
C ARG A 100 19.58 -0.90 -23.87
N VAL A 101 18.80 -1.87 -23.47
CA VAL A 101 17.87 -1.77 -22.34
C VAL A 101 18.27 -2.78 -21.28
N PHE A 102 18.50 -2.28 -20.06
CA PHE A 102 18.72 -3.10 -18.88
C PHE A 102 17.44 -3.13 -18.05
N PHE A 103 17.07 -4.29 -17.57
CA PHE A 103 15.94 -4.49 -16.68
C PHE A 103 16.23 -5.63 -15.70
N VAL A 104 15.46 -5.71 -14.62
CA VAL A 104 15.60 -6.82 -13.68
C VAL A 104 14.63 -7.94 -14.08
N ALA A 105 15.18 -9.12 -14.33
CA ALA A 105 14.40 -10.34 -14.50
C ALA A 105 14.15 -10.93 -13.10
N TYR A 106 12.92 -10.82 -12.61
CA TYR A 106 12.52 -11.33 -11.32
C TYR A 106 12.10 -12.79 -11.35
N ASP A 107 12.44 -13.53 -10.29
CA ASP A 107 11.90 -14.86 -10.07
C ASP A 107 10.37 -14.80 -9.87
N ARG A 108 9.69 -15.86 -10.28
CA ARG A 108 8.22 -15.95 -10.13
C ARG A 108 7.80 -15.87 -8.66
N ALA A 109 8.63 -16.36 -7.73
CA ALA A 109 8.34 -16.26 -6.31
C ALA A 109 8.35 -14.80 -5.83
N ALA A 110 9.26 -13.95 -6.36
CA ALA A 110 9.30 -12.52 -6.06
C ALA A 110 8.03 -11.81 -6.57
N VAL A 111 7.57 -12.13 -7.77
CA VAL A 111 6.33 -11.57 -8.34
C VAL A 111 5.11 -11.99 -7.52
N ASN A 112 5.03 -13.26 -7.13
CA ASN A 112 3.95 -13.76 -6.27
C ASN A 112 3.99 -13.11 -4.88
N PHE A 113 5.17 -12.83 -4.36
CA PHE A 113 5.35 -12.11 -3.10
C PHE A 113 4.82 -10.68 -3.19
N TRP A 114 5.10 -9.94 -4.26
CA TRP A 114 4.54 -8.59 -4.45
C TRP A 114 3.02 -8.60 -4.40
N GLN A 115 2.41 -9.56 -5.10
CA GLN A 115 0.95 -9.69 -5.06
C GLN A 115 0.45 -10.00 -3.64
N ALA A 116 1.11 -10.89 -2.91
CA ALA A 116 0.74 -11.21 -1.54
C ALA A 116 0.86 -9.97 -0.61
N VAL A 117 1.90 -9.14 -0.77
CA VAL A 117 2.06 -7.90 -0.01
C VAL A 117 0.97 -6.89 -0.35
N GLU A 118 0.65 -6.72 -1.63
CA GLU A 118 -0.43 -5.81 -2.08
C GLU A 118 -1.79 -6.28 -1.54
N ASP A 119 -2.11 -7.56 -1.67
CA ASP A 119 -3.36 -8.14 -1.19
C ASP A 119 -3.49 -7.96 0.33
N TRP A 120 -2.45 -8.33 1.07
CA TRP A 120 -2.41 -8.18 2.52
C TRP A 120 -2.55 -6.72 2.95
N THR A 121 -1.77 -5.81 2.35
CA THR A 121 -1.78 -4.40 2.74
C THR A 121 -2.98 -3.61 2.20
N SER A 122 -3.77 -4.16 1.29
CA SER A 122 -5.01 -3.54 0.79
C SER A 122 -6.13 -3.50 1.83
N HIS A 123 -6.11 -4.42 2.80
CA HIS A 123 -7.08 -4.50 3.89
C HIS A 123 -6.85 -3.44 4.98
N PHE A 124 -5.70 -2.75 4.96
CA PHE A 124 -5.38 -1.73 5.95
C PHE A 124 -6.01 -0.38 5.60
N PRO A 125 -6.49 0.36 6.60
CA PRO A 125 -6.87 1.75 6.40
C PRO A 125 -5.67 2.52 5.82
N ALA A 126 -5.85 3.20 4.69
CA ALA A 126 -4.77 3.91 4.01
C ALA A 126 -3.99 4.84 4.96
N LYS A 127 -4.70 5.61 5.78
CA LYS A 127 -4.12 6.51 6.79
C LYS A 127 -3.24 5.80 7.83
N MET A 128 -3.51 4.52 8.13
CA MET A 128 -2.72 3.76 9.10
C MET A 128 -1.30 3.50 8.59
N LEU A 129 -1.16 3.22 7.30
CA LEU A 129 0.15 2.97 6.71
C LEU A 129 0.87 4.26 6.30
N GLU A 130 0.13 5.30 5.88
CA GLU A 130 0.70 6.60 5.47
C GLU A 130 1.46 7.29 6.61
N ASN A 131 0.95 7.19 7.84
CA ASN A 131 1.54 7.82 9.03
C ASN A 131 2.34 6.85 9.90
N ALA A 132 2.58 5.62 9.44
CA ALA A 132 3.22 4.59 10.26
C ALA A 132 4.76 4.68 10.28
N LEU A 133 5.36 5.32 9.28
CA LEU A 133 6.78 5.60 9.25
C LEU A 133 7.04 7.01 9.78
N PRO A 134 8.11 7.24 10.56
CA PRO A 134 8.54 8.59 10.94
C PRO A 134 8.77 9.47 9.70
N GLU A 135 8.47 10.78 9.78
CA GLU A 135 8.66 11.73 8.67
C GLU A 135 10.10 11.72 8.12
N ASN A 136 11.08 11.51 9.00
CA ASN A 136 12.50 11.46 8.65
C ASN A 136 13.04 10.03 8.54
N PHE A 137 12.19 9.04 8.30
CA PHE A 137 12.65 7.67 8.17
C PHE A 137 13.63 7.52 7.00
N ALA A 138 14.78 6.91 7.28
CA ALA A 138 15.87 6.82 6.31
C ALA A 138 15.44 6.16 5.00
N ALA A 139 15.91 6.69 3.87
CA ALA A 139 15.68 6.09 2.56
C ALA A 139 16.36 4.71 2.44
N ARG A 140 17.44 4.51 3.22
CA ARG A 140 18.13 3.21 3.38
C ARG A 140 18.25 2.94 4.88
N PRO A 141 17.22 2.32 5.50
CA PRO A 141 17.21 2.09 6.93
C PRO A 141 18.24 1.01 7.32
N SER A 142 18.83 1.20 8.49
CA SER A 142 19.66 0.16 9.12
C SER A 142 18.80 -0.95 9.73
N ALA A 143 19.43 -2.04 10.14
CA ALA A 143 18.74 -3.12 10.86
C ALA A 143 18.17 -2.63 12.20
N GLU A 144 18.85 -1.72 12.88
CA GLU A 144 18.43 -1.07 14.12
C GLU A 144 17.18 -0.22 13.91
N ASP A 145 17.15 0.61 12.86
CA ASP A 145 15.98 1.41 12.51
C ASP A 145 14.74 0.54 12.27
N ILE A 146 14.94 -0.60 11.61
CA ILE A 146 13.87 -1.56 11.30
C ILE A 146 13.40 -2.28 12.57
N ALA A 147 14.31 -2.63 13.48
CA ALA A 147 14.01 -3.32 14.72
C ALA A 147 13.11 -2.49 15.67
N GLU A 148 13.15 -1.16 15.57
CA GLU A 148 12.32 -0.25 16.35
C GLU A 148 10.92 -0.01 15.76
N LEU A 149 10.67 -0.45 14.51
CA LEU A 149 9.39 -0.22 13.86
C LEU A 149 8.25 -0.97 14.58
N SER A 150 7.12 -0.28 14.68
CA SER A 150 5.85 -0.93 15.03
C SER A 150 5.41 -1.88 13.91
N PHE A 151 4.40 -2.71 14.18
CA PHE A 151 3.82 -3.59 13.15
C PHE A 151 3.33 -2.80 11.92
N ALA A 152 2.61 -1.69 12.15
CA ALA A 152 2.17 -0.81 11.07
C ALA A 152 3.34 -0.16 10.31
N GLY A 153 4.42 0.22 11.02
CA GLY A 153 5.62 0.76 10.42
C GLY A 153 6.34 -0.26 9.53
N ALA A 154 6.51 -1.48 10.01
CA ALA A 154 7.11 -2.56 9.22
C ALA A 154 6.26 -2.93 7.99
N ALA A 155 4.93 -2.99 8.13
CA ALA A 155 4.01 -3.20 7.01
C ALA A 155 4.07 -2.06 5.98
N ALA A 156 4.14 -0.80 6.44
CA ALA A 156 4.26 0.37 5.58
C ALA A 156 5.58 0.37 4.80
N LEU A 157 6.70 0.03 5.47
CA LEU A 157 8.01 -0.08 4.83
C LEU A 157 8.01 -1.19 3.78
N LEU A 158 7.45 -2.36 4.08
CA LEU A 158 7.34 -3.45 3.13
C LEU A 158 6.53 -3.05 1.89
N LYS A 159 5.38 -2.42 2.10
CA LYS A 159 4.55 -1.88 1.02
C LYS A 159 5.30 -0.85 0.17
N LYS A 160 6.08 0.02 0.81
CA LYS A 160 6.90 1.02 0.13
C LYS A 160 7.94 0.33 -0.76
N ILE A 161 8.69 -0.65 -0.25
CA ILE A 161 9.70 -1.41 -1.01
C ILE A 161 9.08 -2.04 -2.28
N VAL A 162 7.92 -2.67 -2.15
CA VAL A 162 7.23 -3.30 -3.30
C VAL A 162 6.73 -2.25 -4.30
N ARG A 163 6.25 -1.09 -3.84
CA ARG A 163 5.76 -0.03 -4.72
C ARG A 163 6.86 0.73 -5.44
N GLU A 164 8.01 0.91 -4.81
CA GLU A 164 9.14 1.61 -5.40
C GLU A 164 9.66 0.89 -6.65
N GLU A 165 9.55 -0.44 -6.72
CA GLU A 165 9.89 -1.21 -7.91
C GLU A 165 9.11 -0.80 -9.16
N ARG A 166 7.87 -0.32 -9.00
CA ARG A 166 7.04 0.15 -10.12
C ARG A 166 7.53 1.48 -10.72
N ILE A 167 8.36 2.21 -9.97
CA ILE A 167 8.84 3.54 -10.34
C ILE A 167 10.33 3.49 -10.69
N HIS A 168 11.08 2.66 -9.96
CA HIS A 168 12.52 2.52 -10.07
C HIS A 168 12.89 1.04 -10.19
N ASP A 169 13.15 0.60 -11.42
CA ASP A 169 13.53 -0.77 -11.72
C ASP A 169 14.77 -1.19 -10.92
N GLY A 170 14.69 -2.33 -10.25
CA GLY A 170 15.76 -2.85 -9.38
C GLY A 170 15.73 -2.39 -7.91
N SER A 171 14.77 -1.56 -7.49
CA SER A 171 14.63 -1.14 -6.09
C SER A 171 14.38 -2.31 -5.16
N PHE A 172 13.53 -3.25 -5.57
CA PHE A 172 13.23 -4.47 -4.82
C PHE A 172 14.44 -5.41 -4.75
N LEU A 173 15.15 -5.60 -5.86
CA LEU A 173 16.40 -6.37 -5.89
C LEU A 173 17.43 -5.76 -4.91
N SER A 174 17.63 -4.44 -4.95
CA SER A 174 18.53 -3.74 -4.04
C SER A 174 18.13 -3.92 -2.56
N ALA A 175 16.83 -3.86 -2.24
CA ALA A 175 16.34 -4.10 -0.88
C ALA A 175 16.59 -5.55 -0.42
N ALA A 176 16.50 -6.52 -1.33
CA ALA A 176 16.82 -7.91 -1.02
C ALA A 176 18.32 -8.12 -0.82
N GLU A 177 19.17 -7.60 -1.72
CA GLU A 177 20.64 -7.73 -1.66
C GLU A 177 21.25 -7.01 -0.45
N SER A 178 20.71 -5.85 -0.07
CA SER A 178 21.14 -5.11 1.12
C SER A 178 20.69 -5.75 2.45
N GLY A 179 19.80 -6.76 2.41
CA GLY A 179 19.22 -7.38 3.58
C GLY A 179 18.06 -6.61 4.21
N VAL A 180 17.73 -5.43 3.75
CA VAL A 180 16.61 -4.61 4.27
C VAL A 180 15.29 -5.39 4.20
N LEU A 181 15.01 -6.03 3.07
CA LEU A 181 13.79 -6.83 2.91
C LEU A 181 13.71 -7.96 3.94
N LYS A 182 14.81 -8.65 4.18
CA LYS A 182 14.90 -9.71 5.20
C LYS A 182 14.61 -9.16 6.59
N CYS A 183 15.28 -8.07 7.00
CA CYS A 183 15.09 -7.45 8.31
C CYS A 183 13.63 -7.03 8.54
N VAL A 184 12.96 -6.47 7.52
CA VAL A 184 11.54 -6.08 7.61
C VAL A 184 10.64 -7.29 7.85
N LEU A 185 10.87 -8.39 7.12
CA LEU A 185 10.09 -9.62 7.28
C LEU A 185 10.33 -10.30 8.63
N GLU A 186 11.59 -10.34 9.10
CA GLU A 186 11.94 -10.84 10.44
C GLU A 186 11.29 -9.99 11.53
N ARG A 187 11.26 -8.65 11.35
CA ARG A 187 10.55 -7.76 12.27
C ARG A 187 9.05 -8.05 12.31
N LEU A 188 8.41 -8.19 11.16
CA LEU A 188 6.99 -8.56 11.09
C LEU A 188 6.72 -9.90 11.76
N GLN A 189 7.58 -10.89 11.54
CA GLN A 189 7.48 -12.20 12.19
C GLN A 189 7.58 -12.07 13.71
N SER A 190 8.58 -11.36 14.22
CA SER A 190 8.77 -11.17 15.67
C SER A 190 7.62 -10.45 16.36
N LEU A 191 6.90 -9.59 15.62
CA LEU A 191 5.73 -8.87 16.12
C LEU A 191 4.41 -9.65 15.98
N ALA A 192 4.41 -10.70 15.15
CA ALA A 192 3.29 -11.60 14.94
C ALA A 192 3.33 -12.80 15.91
N GLU A 193 4.50 -13.19 16.38
CA GLU A 193 4.66 -14.21 17.40
C GLU A 193 4.26 -13.66 18.78
N PRO A 194 3.47 -14.39 19.58
CA PRO A 194 2.99 -13.97 20.90
C PRO A 194 4.09 -13.88 21.94
#